data_6158892702852c03b4e438d4b1733b1c
#
_entry.id   6158892702852c03b4e438d4b1733b1c
#
_cell.length_a   1.000
_cell.length_b   1.000
_cell.length_c   1.000
_cell.angle_alpha   90.00
_cell.angle_beta   90.00
_cell.angle_gamma   90.00
#
_symmetry.space_group_name_H-M   'P 1'
#
loop_
_entity.id
_entity.type
_entity.pdbx_description
1 polymer ?
#
loop_
_entity_poly.entity_id
_entity_poly.type
_entity_poly.pdbx_seq_one_letter_code
_entity_poly.pdbx_strand_id
1 'polypeptide(L)'
;MKVDGTKEFDAPQELVWEVLNDPSRMAKLLPGVEGFEVQDDKHWSANVKVPLGMGGLKLKFRFEVLDERPIEYSKLSAKGQGVGAIVSMETEFNLAGDGDRTKMDWLADVRVAGQIGSMGQRVFQPIVNQQVTNVLNALEKQIQEAKSAG
;
A
#
# COMPACT_ATOMS: atom_id res chain seq x y z
N MET A 1 -6.16 13.62 -4.02
CA MET A 1 -6.55 13.36 -2.61
C MET A 1 -5.33 12.87 -1.85
N LYS A 2 -5.00 13.54 -0.77
CA LYS A 2 -3.85 13.17 0.07
C LYS A 2 -4.32 12.59 1.38
N VAL A 3 -3.73 11.45 1.77
CA VAL A 3 -3.95 10.84 3.07
C VAL A 3 -2.59 10.61 3.72
N ASP A 4 -2.52 10.78 5.02
CA ASP A 4 -1.29 10.61 5.78
C ASP A 4 -1.57 10.08 7.18
N GLY A 5 -0.54 9.69 7.86
CA GLY A 5 -0.66 9.24 9.24
C GLY A 5 0.64 8.73 9.80
N THR A 6 0.53 8.24 11.01
CA THR A 6 1.63 7.63 11.75
C THR A 6 1.16 6.29 12.29
N LYS A 7 2.00 5.27 12.15
CA LYS A 7 1.74 3.94 12.69
C LYS A 7 2.97 3.49 13.47
N GLU A 8 2.74 2.96 14.66
CA GLU A 8 3.80 2.36 15.47
C GLU A 8 3.73 0.84 15.38
N PHE A 9 4.89 0.22 15.28
CA PHE A 9 5.02 -1.24 15.24
C PHE A 9 5.87 -1.72 16.40
N ASP A 10 5.47 -2.81 17.01
CA ASP A 10 6.22 -3.50 18.07
C ASP A 10 7.25 -4.44 17.43
N ALA A 11 8.21 -3.85 16.73
CA ALA A 11 9.26 -4.56 16.01
C ALA A 11 10.42 -3.62 15.71
N PRO A 12 11.66 -4.15 15.57
CA PRO A 12 12.84 -3.34 15.21
C PRO A 12 12.72 -2.75 13.81
N GLN A 13 13.37 -1.63 13.60
CA GLN A 13 13.35 -0.90 12.32
C GLN A 13 13.78 -1.76 11.13
N GLU A 14 14.81 -2.57 11.29
CA GLU A 14 15.29 -3.47 10.23
C GLU A 14 14.21 -4.46 9.80
N LEU A 15 13.45 -5.01 10.75
CA LEU A 15 12.39 -5.97 10.43
C LEU A 15 11.23 -5.29 9.71
N VAL A 16 10.83 -4.10 10.15
CA VAL A 16 9.79 -3.32 9.47
C VAL A 16 10.23 -2.98 8.04
N TRP A 17 11.46 -2.56 7.87
CA TRP A 17 12.04 -2.28 6.56
C TRP A 17 12.01 -3.50 5.65
N GLU A 18 12.42 -4.65 6.17
CA GLU A 18 12.45 -5.92 5.42
C GLU A 18 11.05 -6.29 4.89
N VAL A 19 10.03 -6.15 5.72
CA VAL A 19 8.64 -6.43 5.30
C VAL A 19 8.17 -5.43 4.25
N LEU A 20 8.46 -4.15 4.42
CA LEU A 20 8.07 -3.10 3.48
C LEU A 20 8.77 -3.21 2.12
N ASN A 21 9.92 -3.85 2.06
CA ASN A 21 10.69 -4.00 0.83
C ASN A 21 10.65 -5.40 0.22
N ASP A 22 9.73 -6.23 0.69
CA ASP A 22 9.46 -7.54 0.11
C ASP A 22 8.25 -7.44 -0.83
N PRO A 23 8.44 -7.47 -2.16
CA PRO A 23 7.34 -7.32 -3.11
C PRO A 23 6.21 -8.33 -2.92
N SER A 24 6.54 -9.58 -2.56
CA SER A 24 5.53 -10.62 -2.31
C SER A 24 4.66 -10.28 -1.11
N ARG A 25 5.26 -9.77 -0.05
CA ARG A 25 4.51 -9.33 1.14
C ARG A 25 3.71 -8.07 0.86
N MET A 26 4.27 -7.12 0.12
CA MET A 26 3.59 -5.87 -0.24
C MET A 26 2.38 -6.15 -1.14
N ALA A 27 2.50 -7.06 -2.09
CA ALA A 27 1.37 -7.45 -2.94
C ALA A 27 0.21 -8.04 -2.12
N LYS A 28 0.51 -8.78 -1.07
CA LYS A 28 -0.50 -9.41 -0.21
C LYS A 28 -1.16 -8.44 0.77
N LEU A 29 -0.62 -7.23 0.94
CA LEU A 29 -1.23 -6.23 1.83
C LEU A 29 -2.53 -5.65 1.28
N LEU A 30 -2.71 -5.69 -0.03
CA LEU A 30 -3.87 -5.08 -0.68
C LEU A 30 -5.14 -5.88 -0.38
N PRO A 31 -6.16 -5.24 0.22
CA PRO A 31 -7.44 -5.90 0.41
C PRO A 31 -8.06 -6.25 -0.94
N GLY A 32 -8.60 -7.45 -1.06
CA GLY A 32 -9.22 -7.89 -2.30
C GLY A 32 -8.27 -8.32 -3.39
N VAL A 33 -6.99 -8.57 -3.06
CA VAL A 33 -6.03 -9.10 -4.03
C VAL A 33 -6.46 -10.49 -4.48
N GLU A 34 -6.58 -10.67 -5.81
CA GLU A 34 -6.98 -11.93 -6.43
C GLU A 34 -5.78 -12.68 -7.01
N GLY A 35 -4.68 -11.99 -7.24
CA GLY A 35 -3.45 -12.57 -7.72
C GLY A 35 -2.38 -11.51 -7.86
N PHE A 36 -1.12 -11.92 -7.85
CA PHE A 36 -0.01 -11.00 -8.03
C PHE A 36 1.16 -11.67 -8.75
N GLU A 37 2.03 -10.84 -9.30
CA GLU A 37 3.23 -11.28 -10.00
C GLU A 37 4.39 -10.35 -9.66
N VAL A 38 5.51 -10.92 -9.27
CA VAL A 38 6.73 -10.16 -8.93
C VAL A 38 7.70 -10.26 -10.12
N GLN A 39 8.04 -9.10 -10.71
CA GLN A 39 9.01 -9.03 -11.79
C GLN A 39 10.45 -8.97 -11.25
N ASP A 40 10.68 -8.08 -10.27
CA ASP A 40 11.95 -7.96 -9.55
C ASP A 40 11.69 -7.29 -8.20
N ASP A 41 12.75 -6.96 -7.47
CA ASP A 41 12.63 -6.37 -6.12
C ASP A 41 12.08 -4.93 -6.10
N LYS A 42 11.93 -4.30 -7.27
CA LYS A 42 11.41 -2.95 -7.41
C LYS A 42 10.15 -2.85 -8.28
N HIS A 43 9.72 -3.95 -8.87
CA HIS A 43 8.56 -3.99 -9.78
C HIS A 43 7.69 -5.21 -9.50
N TRP A 44 6.41 -4.98 -9.26
CA TRP A 44 5.43 -6.05 -9.14
C TRP A 44 4.06 -5.55 -9.58
N SER A 45 3.14 -6.48 -9.77
CA SER A 45 1.77 -6.18 -10.14
C SER A 45 0.80 -7.03 -9.33
N ALA A 46 -0.43 -6.53 -9.21
CA ALA A 46 -1.49 -7.25 -8.50
C ALA A 46 -2.84 -6.97 -9.14
N ASN A 47 -3.70 -7.98 -9.17
CA ASN A 47 -5.10 -7.84 -9.54
C ASN A 47 -5.91 -7.68 -8.26
N VAL A 48 -6.66 -6.59 -8.17
CA VAL A 48 -7.36 -6.20 -6.94
C VAL A 48 -8.83 -5.93 -7.27
N LYS A 49 -9.71 -6.41 -6.41
CA LYS A 49 -11.13 -6.08 -6.47
C LYS A 49 -11.46 -5.09 -5.37
N VAL A 50 -11.84 -3.88 -5.76
CA VAL A 50 -12.19 -2.80 -4.83
C VAL A 50 -13.71 -2.76 -4.66
N PRO A 51 -14.23 -2.64 -3.42
CA PRO A 51 -15.68 -2.56 -3.20
C PRO A 51 -16.22 -1.21 -3.66
N LEU A 52 -16.77 -1.18 -4.86
CA LEU A 52 -17.39 0.00 -5.45
C LEU A 52 -18.61 -0.46 -6.25
N GLY A 53 -19.79 -0.02 -5.84
CA GLY A 53 -21.03 -0.40 -6.49
C GLY A 53 -21.35 -1.89 -6.34
N MET A 54 -22.26 -2.39 -7.20
CA MET A 54 -22.63 -3.80 -7.21
C MET A 54 -21.61 -4.60 -8.02
N GLY A 55 -20.99 -5.59 -7.40
CA GLY A 55 -19.99 -6.44 -8.04
C GLY A 55 -18.55 -5.94 -7.92
N GLY A 56 -18.33 -4.74 -7.39
CA GLY A 56 -17.00 -4.19 -7.20
C GLY A 56 -16.33 -3.72 -8.48
N LEU A 57 -15.15 -3.15 -8.32
CA LEU A 57 -14.32 -2.68 -9.42
C LEU A 57 -13.04 -3.50 -9.45
N LYS A 58 -12.75 -4.14 -10.57
CA LYS A 58 -11.50 -4.89 -10.76
C LYS A 58 -10.45 -3.98 -11.37
N LEU A 59 -9.29 -3.90 -10.70
CA LEU A 59 -8.16 -3.09 -11.13
C LEU A 59 -6.91 -3.95 -11.21
N LYS A 60 -6.10 -3.69 -12.24
CA LYS A 60 -4.75 -4.22 -12.30
C LYS A 60 -3.79 -3.11 -11.91
N PHE A 61 -3.09 -3.31 -10.79
CA PHE A 61 -2.10 -2.37 -10.30
C PHE A 61 -0.69 -2.80 -10.71
N ARG A 62 0.11 -1.80 -11.06
CA ARG A 62 1.55 -1.95 -11.28
C ARG A 62 2.26 -1.09 -10.26
N PHE A 63 3.20 -1.69 -9.55
CA PHE A 63 3.96 -1.05 -8.48
C PHE A 63 5.42 -0.91 -8.88
N GLU A 64 6.01 0.24 -8.53
CA GLU A 64 7.41 0.53 -8.77
C GLU A 64 7.99 1.28 -7.57
N VAL A 65 9.16 0.84 -7.11
CA VAL A 65 9.93 1.59 -6.12
C VAL A 65 10.65 2.71 -6.85
N LEU A 66 10.31 3.96 -6.53
CA LEU A 66 10.87 5.15 -7.19
C LEU A 66 12.15 5.62 -6.53
N ASP A 67 12.24 5.51 -5.20
CA ASP A 67 13.38 5.98 -4.43
C ASP A 67 13.41 5.24 -3.11
N GLU A 68 14.62 5.04 -2.57
CA GLU A 68 14.78 4.42 -1.26
C GLU A 68 16.09 4.82 -0.60
N ARG A 69 16.03 4.96 0.72
CA ARG A 69 17.21 5.03 1.59
C ARG A 69 17.07 3.90 2.60
N PRO A 70 17.87 2.86 2.48
CA PRO A 70 17.72 1.65 3.29
C PRO A 70 17.53 1.95 4.77
N ILE A 71 16.55 1.24 5.33
CA ILE A 71 16.09 1.24 6.70
C ILE A 71 15.31 2.51 7.09
N GLU A 72 15.42 3.62 6.34
CA GLU A 72 14.84 4.91 6.72
C GLU A 72 13.66 5.36 5.87
N TYR A 73 13.74 5.16 4.54
CA TYR A 73 12.80 5.82 3.61
C TYR A 73 12.56 4.99 2.37
N SER A 74 11.31 4.97 1.91
CA SER A 74 10.94 4.37 0.64
C SER A 74 9.80 5.16 -0.02
N LYS A 75 9.88 5.30 -1.34
CA LYS A 75 8.83 5.93 -2.15
C LYS A 75 8.37 4.95 -3.23
N LEU A 76 7.07 4.73 -3.30
CA LEU A 76 6.44 3.81 -4.24
C LEU A 76 5.47 4.54 -5.16
N SER A 77 5.40 4.08 -6.40
CA SER A 77 4.33 4.43 -7.34
C SER A 77 3.42 3.23 -7.55
N ALA A 78 2.13 3.46 -7.60
CA ALA A 78 1.14 2.45 -7.97
C ALA A 78 0.22 3.02 -9.04
N LYS A 79 0.03 2.28 -10.14
CA LYS A 79 -0.88 2.65 -11.23
C LYS A 79 -1.84 1.51 -11.48
N GLY A 80 -3.14 1.79 -11.32
CA GLY A 80 -4.20 0.81 -11.50
C GLY A 80 -5.09 1.17 -12.68
N GLN A 81 -5.49 0.16 -13.44
CA GLN A 81 -6.41 0.30 -14.56
C GLN A 81 -7.54 -0.71 -14.48
N GLY A 82 -8.73 -0.25 -14.78
CA GLY A 82 -9.93 -1.07 -14.88
C GLY A 82 -10.92 -0.44 -15.84
N VAL A 83 -12.08 -1.04 -15.99
CA VAL A 83 -13.14 -0.52 -16.85
C VAL A 83 -13.67 0.80 -16.26
N GLY A 84 -13.46 1.90 -16.97
CA GLY A 84 -13.93 3.22 -16.54
C GLY A 84 -13.12 3.87 -15.43
N ALA A 85 -11.97 3.30 -15.07
CA ALA A 85 -11.17 3.82 -13.94
C ALA A 85 -9.67 3.75 -14.23
N ILE A 86 -8.98 4.83 -13.88
CA ILE A 86 -7.52 4.90 -13.82
C ILE A 86 -7.16 5.47 -12.45
N VAL A 87 -6.38 4.72 -11.68
CA VAL A 87 -5.93 5.13 -10.35
C VAL A 87 -4.43 5.32 -10.37
N SER A 88 -3.96 6.46 -9.87
CA SER A 88 -2.53 6.72 -9.72
C SER A 88 -2.26 7.08 -8.26
N MET A 89 -1.21 6.48 -7.70
CA MET A 89 -0.86 6.72 -6.30
C MET A 89 0.65 6.82 -6.15
N GLU A 90 1.11 7.78 -5.36
CA GLU A 90 2.49 7.81 -4.87
C GLU A 90 2.45 7.75 -3.35
N THR A 91 3.26 6.88 -2.77
CA THR A 91 3.30 6.67 -1.33
C THR A 91 4.73 6.76 -0.82
N GLU A 92 4.90 7.45 0.30
CA GLU A 92 6.18 7.58 0.99
C GLU A 92 6.06 7.03 2.40
N PHE A 93 7.11 6.33 2.83
CA PHE A 93 7.25 5.81 4.19
C PHE A 93 8.55 6.32 4.81
N ASN A 94 8.47 6.87 6.01
CA ASN A 94 9.64 7.24 6.81
C ASN A 94 9.62 6.44 8.10
N LEU A 95 10.72 5.74 8.39
CA LEU A 95 10.86 4.90 9.57
C LEU A 95 11.84 5.50 10.56
N ALA A 96 11.47 5.51 11.84
CA ALA A 96 12.34 5.87 12.93
C ALA A 96 12.23 4.80 14.02
N GLY A 97 13.34 4.15 14.31
CA GLY A 97 13.39 3.08 15.30
C GLY A 97 13.84 3.57 16.67
N ASP A 98 13.32 2.92 17.71
CA ASP A 98 13.72 3.08 19.09
C ASP A 98 13.76 1.68 19.73
N GLY A 99 14.92 1.03 19.62
CA GLY A 99 15.07 -0.36 20.10
C GLY A 99 14.17 -1.33 19.37
N ASP A 100 13.23 -1.93 20.08
CA ASP A 100 12.32 -2.94 19.56
C ASP A 100 11.02 -2.37 18.99
N ARG A 101 10.92 -1.04 18.90
CA ARG A 101 9.75 -0.37 18.34
C ARG A 101 10.14 0.52 17.19
N THR A 102 9.21 0.69 16.25
CA THR A 102 9.42 1.52 15.07
C THR A 102 8.20 2.39 14.84
N LYS A 103 8.46 3.66 14.55
CA LYS A 103 7.43 4.63 14.13
C LYS A 103 7.53 4.80 12.62
N MET A 104 6.41 4.65 11.93
CA MET A 104 6.31 4.88 10.50
C MET A 104 5.40 6.09 10.25
N ASP A 105 5.97 7.13 9.67
CA ASP A 105 5.21 8.24 9.12
C ASP A 105 4.99 7.96 7.63
N TRP A 106 3.75 8.05 7.18
CA TRP A 106 3.42 7.74 5.79
C TRP A 106 2.52 8.80 5.16
N LEU A 107 2.65 8.93 3.86
CA LEU A 107 1.87 9.87 3.05
C LEU A 107 1.52 9.18 1.73
N ALA A 108 0.26 9.28 1.31
CA ALA A 108 -0.18 8.77 0.02
C ALA A 108 -0.96 9.86 -0.71
N ASP A 109 -0.59 10.09 -1.97
CA ASP A 109 -1.31 10.97 -2.89
C ASP A 109 -2.03 10.11 -3.92
N VAL A 110 -3.37 10.12 -3.88
CA VAL A 110 -4.22 9.26 -4.71
C VAL A 110 -4.97 10.11 -5.71
N ARG A 111 -4.93 9.72 -6.99
CA ARG A 111 -5.68 10.36 -8.07
C ARG A 111 -6.51 9.32 -8.81
N VAL A 112 -7.77 9.65 -9.05
CA VAL A 112 -8.71 8.78 -9.76
C VAL A 112 -9.22 9.53 -10.99
N ALA A 113 -9.11 8.88 -12.16
CA ALA A 113 -9.55 9.42 -13.44
C ALA A 113 -10.48 8.41 -14.14
N GLY A 114 -11.02 8.81 -15.31
CA GLY A 114 -12.00 8.01 -16.04
C GLY A 114 -13.42 8.34 -15.59
N GLN A 115 -14.38 7.51 -16.01
CA GLN A 115 -15.79 7.68 -15.66
C GLN A 115 -16.01 7.68 -14.14
N ILE A 116 -15.32 6.80 -13.45
CA ILE A 116 -15.42 6.70 -11.98
C ILE A 116 -14.86 7.96 -11.33
N GLY A 117 -13.80 8.56 -11.89
CA GLY A 117 -13.23 9.81 -11.40
C GLY A 117 -14.25 10.96 -11.35
N SER A 118 -15.23 10.96 -12.26
CA SER A 118 -16.26 11.99 -12.31
C SER A 118 -17.26 11.91 -11.14
N MET A 119 -17.29 10.81 -10.40
CA MET A 119 -18.15 10.66 -9.23
C MET A 119 -17.75 11.57 -8.06
N GLY A 120 -16.51 12.05 -8.07
CA GLY A 120 -16.00 13.02 -7.10
C GLY A 120 -15.41 12.41 -5.84
N GLN A 121 -14.68 13.25 -5.11
CA GLN A 121 -13.94 12.86 -3.92
C GLN A 121 -14.82 12.30 -2.79
N ARG A 122 -16.07 12.78 -2.69
CA ARG A 122 -17.01 12.31 -1.66
C ARG A 122 -17.27 10.79 -1.76
N VAL A 123 -17.24 10.25 -2.99
CA VAL A 123 -17.46 8.82 -3.21
C VAL A 123 -16.21 8.02 -2.85
N PHE A 124 -15.02 8.54 -3.20
CA PHE A 124 -13.78 7.80 -3.03
C PHE A 124 -13.18 7.90 -1.64
N GLN A 125 -13.37 9.02 -0.95
CA GLN A 125 -12.70 9.26 0.33
C GLN A 125 -12.99 8.17 1.37
N PRO A 126 -14.25 7.75 1.59
CA PRO A 126 -14.51 6.66 2.53
C PRO A 126 -13.87 5.34 2.10
N ILE A 127 -13.83 5.07 0.80
CA ILE A 127 -13.23 3.84 0.25
C ILE A 127 -11.72 3.87 0.48
N VAL A 128 -11.05 4.96 0.14
CA VAL A 128 -9.61 5.11 0.34
C VAL A 128 -9.25 4.99 1.82
N ASN A 129 -9.99 5.67 2.69
CA ASN A 129 -9.76 5.59 4.14
C ASN A 129 -9.90 4.16 4.65
N GLN A 130 -10.90 3.42 4.18
CA GLN A 130 -11.10 2.03 4.58
C GLN A 130 -9.97 1.13 4.05
N GLN A 131 -9.54 1.32 2.80
CA GLN A 131 -8.44 0.56 2.22
C GLN A 131 -7.13 0.83 2.97
N VAL A 132 -6.86 2.08 3.32
CA VAL A 132 -5.67 2.44 4.11
C VAL A 132 -5.68 1.74 5.46
N THR A 133 -6.80 1.76 6.17
CA THR A 133 -6.95 1.05 7.45
C THR A 133 -6.67 -0.44 7.29
N ASN A 134 -7.22 -1.06 6.25
CA ASN A 134 -7.03 -2.49 5.99
C ASN A 134 -5.57 -2.82 5.66
N VAL A 135 -4.90 -1.97 4.86
CA VAL A 135 -3.48 -2.16 4.53
C VAL A 135 -2.61 -2.04 5.78
N LEU A 136 -2.86 -1.04 6.62
CA LEU A 136 -2.08 -0.86 7.86
C LEU A 136 -2.27 -2.03 8.82
N ASN A 137 -3.47 -2.56 8.94
CA ASN A 137 -3.75 -3.73 9.78
C ASN A 137 -3.07 -4.99 9.22
N ALA A 138 -3.09 -5.17 7.90
CA ALA A 138 -2.41 -6.29 7.25
C ALA A 138 -0.89 -6.20 7.41
N LEU A 139 -0.34 -5.00 7.31
CA LEU A 139 1.08 -4.74 7.51
C LEU A 139 1.51 -5.08 8.94
N GLU A 140 0.74 -4.64 9.93
CA GLU A 140 0.99 -4.97 11.34
C GLU A 140 1.00 -6.48 11.55
N LYS A 141 0.03 -7.19 10.98
CA LYS A 141 -0.05 -8.65 11.07
C LYS A 141 1.18 -9.32 10.46
N GLN A 142 1.60 -8.90 9.26
CA GLN A 142 2.78 -9.47 8.60
C GLN A 142 4.06 -9.21 9.39
N ILE A 143 4.19 -8.03 9.99
CA ILE A 143 5.34 -7.69 10.83
C ILE A 143 5.38 -8.58 12.07
N GLN A 144 4.23 -8.80 12.74
CA GLN A 144 4.17 -9.67 13.91
C GLN A 144 4.46 -11.13 13.54
N GLU A 145 3.98 -11.61 12.42
CA GLU A 145 4.30 -12.95 11.91
C GLU A 145 5.79 -13.11 11.63
N ALA A 146 6.43 -12.11 11.00
CA ALA A 146 7.86 -12.11 10.72
C ALA A 146 8.68 -12.08 12.02
N LYS A 147 8.25 -11.32 13.01
CA LYS A 147 8.89 -11.25 14.33
C LYS A 147 8.83 -12.60 15.04
N SER A 148 7.69 -13.29 14.97
CA SER A 148 7.51 -14.59 15.60
C SER A 148 8.27 -15.72 14.91
N ALA A 149 8.51 -15.59 13.59
CA ALA A 149 9.27 -16.56 12.80
C ALA A 149 10.79 -16.42 12.96
N GLY A 150 11.24 -15.23 13.35
CA GLY A 150 12.65 -14.94 13.61
C GLY A 150 12.98 -15.12 15.08
#